data_5a7a2560497cf36557603ec3302eef86
#
_entry.id   5a7a2560497cf36557603ec3302eef86
#
_cell.length_a   1.000
_cell.length_b   1.000
_cell.length_c   1.000
_cell.angle_alpha   90.00
_cell.angle_beta   90.00
_cell.angle_gamma   90.00
#
_symmetry.space_group_name_H-M   'P 1'
#
loop_
_entity.id
_entity.type
_entity.pdbx_description
1 polymer ?
#
loop_
_entity_poly.entity_id
_entity_poly.type
_entity_poly.pdbx_seq_one_letter_code
_entity_poly.pdbx_strand_id
1 'polypeptide(L)'
;PFGWRIVGTLFGVAMLPLMYALAKRVTKSSKWAGLATFLFAVDGMHFVQTRIATIDVYGVFFIMAMCLCMLKYWQMNFYADGLKRTFRSLGACGILFGFAIASKWIGFYAGAGLAVAFFTTLYKRYKEYKEAKQYLAAEGLEEEKKEFCTHIVQTFPRYTIQTLLFCVGFFLIIPAIIYLLSYLPYLLCAEKPYTLADVWGVQTYMFNYHSQLTATHPFQSPWYQWPLMIRPIYYYAGANLPEGMMRSIAAFGNPAVWWTGFASVIACLFMLA
;
A
#
# COMPACT_ATOMS: atom_id res chain seq x y z
N PRO A 1 -10.79 -23.94 -14.86
CA PRO A 1 -9.66 -22.98 -15.03
C PRO A 1 -10.10 -21.52 -15.04
N PHE A 2 -11.23 -21.17 -15.70
CA PHE A 2 -11.69 -19.78 -15.80
C PHE A 2 -12.05 -19.19 -14.43
N GLY A 3 -12.85 -19.89 -13.62
CA GLY A 3 -13.31 -19.42 -12.31
C GLY A 3 -12.19 -19.05 -11.35
N TRP A 4 -11.08 -19.80 -11.36
CA TRP A 4 -9.92 -19.53 -10.50
C TRP A 4 -9.17 -18.24 -10.86
N ARG A 5 -9.20 -17.85 -12.12
CA ARG A 5 -8.37 -16.76 -12.66
C ARG A 5 -9.11 -15.44 -12.79
N ILE A 6 -10.44 -15.51 -13.01
CA ILE A 6 -11.22 -14.30 -13.33
C ILE A 6 -11.16 -13.28 -12.21
N VAL A 7 -11.21 -13.71 -10.95
CA VAL A 7 -11.19 -12.80 -9.80
C VAL A 7 -9.86 -12.04 -9.75
N GLY A 8 -8.72 -12.74 -9.84
CA GLY A 8 -7.40 -12.09 -9.90
C GLY A 8 -7.27 -11.15 -11.09
N THR A 9 -7.81 -11.53 -12.26
CA THR A 9 -7.81 -10.68 -13.46
C THR A 9 -8.64 -9.42 -13.25
N LEU A 10 -9.81 -9.50 -12.61
CA LEU A 10 -10.64 -8.32 -12.29
C LEU A 10 -9.91 -7.35 -11.33
N PHE A 11 -9.22 -7.87 -10.32
CA PHE A 11 -8.37 -7.06 -9.46
C PHE A 11 -7.21 -6.40 -10.24
N GLY A 12 -6.59 -7.14 -11.18
CA GLY A 12 -5.56 -6.60 -12.07
C GLY A 12 -6.08 -5.44 -12.92
N VAL A 13 -7.26 -5.59 -13.53
CA VAL A 13 -7.92 -4.52 -14.30
C VAL A 13 -8.25 -3.34 -13.39
N ALA A 14 -8.75 -3.57 -12.18
CA ALA A 14 -9.07 -2.53 -11.21
C ALA A 14 -7.83 -1.77 -10.70
N MET A 15 -6.62 -2.34 -10.80
CA MET A 15 -5.38 -1.61 -10.51
C MET A 15 -5.09 -0.49 -11.53
N LEU A 16 -5.59 -0.57 -12.76
CA LEU A 16 -5.32 0.45 -13.79
C LEU A 16 -5.90 1.82 -13.41
N PRO A 17 -7.19 1.96 -13.05
CA PRO A 17 -7.72 3.23 -12.56
C PRO A 17 -7.05 3.69 -11.24
N LEU A 18 -6.59 2.78 -10.38
CA LEU A 18 -5.81 3.15 -9.19
C LEU A 18 -4.46 3.74 -9.58
N MET A 19 -3.74 3.14 -10.53
CA MET A 19 -2.48 3.67 -11.05
C MET A 19 -2.68 5.06 -11.67
N TYR A 20 -3.73 5.23 -12.47
CA TYR A 20 -4.06 6.53 -13.04
C TYR A 20 -4.31 7.58 -11.95
N ALA A 21 -5.10 7.24 -10.93
CA ALA A 21 -5.42 8.16 -9.84
C ALA A 21 -4.17 8.52 -9.01
N LEU A 22 -3.29 7.56 -8.73
CA LEU A 22 -2.01 7.79 -8.04
C LEU A 22 -1.11 8.72 -8.87
N ALA A 23 -0.86 8.36 -10.13
CA ALA A 23 0.01 9.12 -11.02
C ALA A 23 -0.52 10.54 -11.27
N LYS A 24 -1.83 10.70 -11.47
CA LYS A 24 -2.46 12.03 -11.63
C LYS A 24 -2.32 12.88 -10.38
N ARG A 25 -2.40 12.28 -9.22
CA ARG A 25 -2.23 12.99 -7.95
C ARG A 25 -0.81 13.48 -7.73
N VAL A 26 0.17 12.70 -8.12
CA VAL A 26 1.61 13.05 -8.02
C VAL A 26 1.98 14.05 -9.10
N THR A 27 1.68 13.77 -10.37
CA THR A 27 2.14 14.57 -11.52
C THR A 27 1.27 15.79 -11.82
N LYS A 28 0.04 15.85 -11.27
CA LYS A 28 -1.00 16.86 -11.59
C LYS A 28 -1.38 16.90 -13.08
N SER A 29 -0.95 15.93 -13.88
CA SER A 29 -1.13 15.87 -15.33
C SER A 29 -1.86 14.61 -15.76
N SER A 30 -2.92 14.75 -16.57
CA SER A 30 -3.64 13.61 -17.15
C SER A 30 -2.81 12.87 -18.20
N LYS A 31 -1.91 13.57 -18.91
CA LYS A 31 -1.00 12.97 -19.91
C LYS A 31 -0.02 12.01 -19.24
N TRP A 32 0.67 12.48 -18.19
CA TRP A 32 1.62 11.65 -17.45
C TRP A 32 0.94 10.52 -16.68
N ALA A 33 -0.26 10.76 -16.16
CA ALA A 33 -1.06 9.71 -15.52
C ALA A 33 -1.47 8.63 -16.54
N GLY A 34 -1.91 9.03 -17.73
CA GLY A 34 -2.22 8.10 -18.82
C GLY A 34 -1.01 7.27 -19.24
N LEU A 35 0.16 7.92 -19.42
CA LEU A 35 1.41 7.22 -19.75
C LEU A 35 1.82 6.21 -18.67
N ALA A 36 1.79 6.60 -17.39
CA ALA A 36 2.12 5.71 -16.28
C ALA A 36 1.17 4.50 -16.23
N THR A 37 -0.13 4.72 -16.47
CA THR A 37 -1.13 3.65 -16.51
C THR A 37 -0.92 2.72 -17.70
N PHE A 38 -0.60 3.26 -18.87
CA PHE A 38 -0.27 2.48 -20.05
C PHE A 38 0.97 1.60 -19.81
N LEU A 39 2.06 2.18 -19.30
CA LEU A 39 3.27 1.43 -18.99
C LEU A 39 3.03 0.33 -17.97
N PHE A 40 2.20 0.59 -16.96
CA PHE A 40 1.78 -0.42 -15.98
C PHE A 40 0.92 -1.53 -16.60
N ALA A 41 0.00 -1.18 -17.52
CA ALA A 41 -0.87 -2.14 -18.19
C ALA A 41 -0.11 -3.11 -19.11
N VAL A 42 0.98 -2.64 -19.75
CA VAL A 42 1.80 -3.46 -20.66
C VAL A 42 3.02 -4.06 -19.98
N ASP A 43 3.15 -3.92 -18.66
CA ASP A 43 4.21 -4.54 -17.88
C ASP A 43 3.98 -6.05 -17.76
N GLY A 44 4.98 -6.85 -18.15
CA GLY A 44 4.89 -8.31 -18.17
C GLY A 44 4.66 -8.92 -16.79
N MET A 45 5.22 -8.32 -15.71
CA MET A 45 5.01 -8.81 -14.36
C MET A 45 3.56 -8.60 -13.92
N HIS A 46 3.00 -7.41 -14.12
CA HIS A 46 1.59 -7.14 -13.84
C HIS A 46 0.67 -8.09 -14.62
N PHE A 47 0.92 -8.24 -15.92
CA PHE A 47 0.12 -9.08 -16.80
C PHE A 47 0.11 -10.55 -16.37
N VAL A 48 1.27 -11.13 -16.06
CA VAL A 48 1.37 -12.55 -15.66
C VAL A 48 0.77 -12.76 -14.26
N GLN A 49 1.17 -11.94 -13.27
CA GLN A 49 0.73 -12.07 -11.88
C GLN A 49 -0.80 -12.01 -11.74
N THR A 50 -1.47 -11.16 -12.51
CA THR A 50 -2.92 -11.00 -12.44
C THR A 50 -3.70 -12.12 -13.14
N ARG A 51 -3.03 -13.05 -13.83
CA ARG A 51 -3.66 -14.15 -14.61
C ARG A 51 -3.41 -15.54 -14.06
N ILE A 52 -2.44 -15.73 -13.19
CA ILE A 52 -2.04 -17.04 -12.68
C ILE A 52 -2.72 -17.46 -11.37
N ALA A 53 -3.68 -16.69 -10.88
CA ALA A 53 -4.44 -16.95 -9.65
C ALA A 53 -3.57 -17.03 -8.38
N THR A 54 -2.61 -16.12 -8.23
CA THR A 54 -1.83 -15.95 -7.00
C THR A 54 -2.54 -15.01 -6.03
N ILE A 55 -2.28 -15.18 -4.74
CA ILE A 55 -2.84 -14.31 -3.69
C ILE A 55 -2.19 -12.91 -3.69
N ASP A 56 -1.03 -12.76 -4.32
CA ASP A 56 -0.26 -11.51 -4.35
C ASP A 56 -1.04 -10.34 -4.97
N VAL A 57 -1.84 -10.62 -5.99
CA VAL A 57 -2.63 -9.61 -6.71
C VAL A 57 -3.59 -8.85 -5.78
N TYR A 58 -4.21 -9.54 -4.83
CA TYR A 58 -5.13 -8.91 -3.87
C TYR A 58 -4.38 -7.99 -2.90
N GLY A 59 -3.27 -8.49 -2.35
CA GLY A 59 -2.41 -7.70 -1.47
C GLY A 59 -1.92 -6.42 -2.15
N VAL A 60 -1.40 -6.51 -3.38
CA VAL A 60 -0.91 -5.35 -4.15
C VAL A 60 -2.04 -4.37 -4.47
N PHE A 61 -3.22 -4.84 -4.83
CA PHE A 61 -4.39 -3.98 -5.06
C PHE A 61 -4.72 -3.13 -3.82
N PHE A 62 -4.83 -3.76 -2.65
CA PHE A 62 -5.13 -3.04 -1.41
C PHE A 62 -3.99 -2.11 -0.99
N ILE A 63 -2.73 -2.50 -1.21
CA ILE A 63 -1.56 -1.63 -0.98
C ILE A 63 -1.63 -0.39 -1.87
N MET A 64 -1.92 -0.51 -3.16
CA MET A 64 -2.09 0.64 -4.06
C MET A 64 -3.24 1.55 -3.61
N ALA A 65 -4.38 0.96 -3.23
CA ALA A 65 -5.55 1.71 -2.80
C ALA A 65 -5.32 2.47 -1.48
N MET A 66 -4.68 1.84 -0.47
CA MET A 66 -4.35 2.50 0.79
C MET A 66 -3.29 3.60 0.59
N CYS A 67 -2.30 3.40 -0.30
CA CYS A 67 -1.33 4.43 -0.68
C CYS A 67 -2.01 5.65 -1.32
N LEU A 68 -3.02 5.44 -2.18
CA LEU A 68 -3.82 6.52 -2.75
C LEU A 68 -4.55 7.31 -1.65
N CYS A 69 -5.14 6.63 -0.67
CA CYS A 69 -5.81 7.28 0.45
C CYS A 69 -4.82 8.04 1.34
N MET A 70 -3.66 7.46 1.63
CA MET A 70 -2.61 8.12 2.40
C MET A 70 -2.04 9.34 1.67
N LEU A 71 -1.82 9.25 0.36
CA LEU A 71 -1.39 10.38 -0.47
C LEU A 71 -2.44 11.53 -0.47
N LYS A 72 -3.74 11.17 -0.48
CA LYS A 72 -4.81 12.16 -0.29
C LYS A 72 -4.70 12.86 1.06
N TYR A 73 -4.51 12.10 2.14
CA TYR A 73 -4.33 12.66 3.49
C TYR A 73 -3.08 13.54 3.58
N TRP A 74 -1.95 13.12 3.03
CA TRP A 74 -0.71 13.91 3.01
C TRP A 74 -0.89 15.29 2.36
N GLN A 75 -1.74 15.38 1.34
CA GLN A 75 -2.03 16.62 0.62
C GLN A 75 -3.10 17.48 1.30
N MET A 76 -3.71 17.00 2.39
CA MET A 76 -4.70 17.73 3.16
C MET A 76 -4.08 18.44 4.35
N ASN A 77 -4.75 19.53 4.76
CA ASN A 77 -4.44 20.23 5.99
C ASN A 77 -5.70 20.26 6.87
N PHE A 78 -5.65 19.69 8.08
CA PHE A 78 -6.83 19.59 8.92
C PHE A 78 -7.33 20.97 9.43
N TYR A 79 -6.49 22.02 9.40
CA TYR A 79 -6.94 23.39 9.70
C TYR A 79 -7.79 23.98 8.56
N ALA A 80 -7.40 23.73 7.30
CA ALA A 80 -8.07 24.25 6.12
C ALA A 80 -9.18 23.32 5.60
N ASP A 81 -8.92 22.01 5.54
CA ASP A 81 -9.85 21.01 4.99
C ASP A 81 -10.88 20.51 6.02
N GLY A 82 -10.63 20.75 7.31
CA GLY A 82 -11.43 20.25 8.42
C GLY A 82 -11.19 18.77 8.74
N LEU A 83 -11.32 18.44 10.01
CA LEU A 83 -11.00 17.14 10.58
C LEU A 83 -11.82 15.99 9.96
N LYS A 84 -13.12 16.25 9.69
CA LYS A 84 -14.02 15.24 9.08
C LYS A 84 -13.54 14.76 7.70
N ARG A 85 -12.98 15.66 6.89
CA ARG A 85 -12.49 15.33 5.55
C ARG A 85 -11.20 14.52 5.62
N THR A 86 -10.29 14.89 6.53
CA THR A 86 -9.04 14.13 6.77
C THR A 86 -9.34 12.74 7.32
N PHE A 87 -10.31 12.59 8.23
CA PHE A 87 -10.76 11.30 8.77
C PHE A 87 -11.34 10.37 7.71
N ARG A 88 -12.06 10.87 6.71
CA ARG A 88 -12.55 10.03 5.60
C ARG A 88 -11.39 9.38 4.85
N SER A 89 -10.32 10.13 4.60
CA SER A 89 -9.14 9.62 3.89
C SER A 89 -8.35 8.62 4.74
N LEU A 90 -8.12 8.94 6.01
CA LEU A 90 -7.45 8.04 6.97
C LEU A 90 -8.28 6.78 7.24
N GLY A 91 -9.58 6.91 7.44
CA GLY A 91 -10.46 5.77 7.69
C GLY A 91 -10.50 4.79 6.51
N ALA A 92 -10.65 5.31 5.29
CA ALA A 92 -10.55 4.48 4.09
C ALA A 92 -9.18 3.79 3.99
N CYS A 93 -8.09 4.52 4.30
CA CYS A 93 -6.74 3.97 4.32
C CYS A 93 -6.61 2.81 5.33
N GLY A 94 -7.12 2.98 6.56
CA GLY A 94 -7.07 1.96 7.61
C GLY A 94 -7.89 0.71 7.28
N ILE A 95 -9.09 0.86 6.70
CA ILE A 95 -9.90 -0.28 6.21
C ILE A 95 -9.14 -1.05 5.13
N LEU A 96 -8.58 -0.35 4.14
CA LEU A 96 -7.81 -0.96 3.06
C LEU A 96 -6.53 -1.62 3.57
N PHE A 97 -5.89 -1.06 4.59
CA PHE A 97 -4.79 -1.69 5.30
C PHE A 97 -5.22 -3.02 5.95
N GLY A 98 -6.40 -3.06 6.57
CA GLY A 98 -6.98 -4.30 7.10
C GLY A 98 -7.16 -5.37 6.03
N PHE A 99 -7.70 -5.02 4.87
CA PHE A 99 -7.82 -5.96 3.74
C PHE A 99 -6.45 -6.38 3.17
N ALA A 100 -5.46 -5.48 3.14
CA ALA A 100 -4.11 -5.81 2.70
C ALA A 100 -3.47 -6.89 3.58
N ILE A 101 -3.50 -6.73 4.91
CA ILE A 101 -2.94 -7.72 5.85
C ILE A 101 -3.74 -9.02 5.89
N ALA A 102 -5.06 -8.95 5.74
CA ALA A 102 -5.91 -10.15 5.64
C ALA A 102 -5.64 -10.95 4.35
N SER A 103 -5.24 -10.29 3.26
CA SER A 103 -4.85 -10.95 2.03
C SER A 103 -3.45 -11.58 2.12
N LYS A 104 -2.49 -10.86 2.65
CA LYS A 104 -1.10 -11.31 2.83
C LYS A 104 -0.37 -10.43 3.84
N TRP A 105 0.48 -11.02 4.69
CA TRP A 105 1.26 -10.29 5.70
C TRP A 105 2.20 -9.21 5.15
N ILE A 106 2.48 -9.21 3.85
CA ILE A 106 3.23 -8.12 3.19
C ILE A 106 2.57 -6.75 3.40
N GLY A 107 1.25 -6.72 3.67
CA GLY A 107 0.52 -5.51 4.04
C GLY A 107 1.10 -4.79 5.26
N PHE A 108 1.67 -5.51 6.24
CA PHE A 108 2.34 -4.91 7.41
C PHE A 108 3.55 -4.07 7.01
N TYR A 109 4.36 -4.55 6.07
CA TYR A 109 5.54 -3.80 5.61
C TYR A 109 5.13 -2.50 4.90
N ALA A 110 4.08 -2.56 4.09
CA ALA A 110 3.51 -1.35 3.48
C ALA A 110 2.92 -0.40 4.55
N GLY A 111 2.37 -0.93 5.65
CA GLY A 111 1.92 -0.17 6.82
C GLY A 111 3.01 0.68 7.45
N ALA A 112 4.26 0.21 7.48
CA ALA A 112 5.39 1.01 7.95
C ALA A 112 5.58 2.28 7.09
N GLY A 113 5.47 2.17 5.75
CA GLY A 113 5.49 3.33 4.85
C GLY A 113 4.34 4.31 5.09
N LEU A 114 3.14 3.79 5.40
CA LEU A 114 2.00 4.63 5.78
C LEU A 114 2.26 5.38 7.09
N ALA A 115 2.87 4.72 8.08
CA ALA A 115 3.22 5.36 9.35
C ALA A 115 4.20 6.51 9.14
N VAL A 116 5.25 6.32 8.31
CA VAL A 116 6.19 7.39 7.97
C VAL A 116 5.46 8.58 7.33
N ALA A 117 4.58 8.33 6.35
CA ALA A 117 3.80 9.38 5.70
C ALA A 117 2.87 10.10 6.69
N PHE A 118 2.21 9.36 7.58
CA PHE A 118 1.33 9.90 8.62
C PHE A 118 2.09 10.81 9.59
N PHE A 119 3.16 10.31 10.20
CA PHE A 119 3.94 11.09 11.17
C PHE A 119 4.64 12.31 10.53
N THR A 120 5.09 12.18 9.28
CA THR A 120 5.61 13.33 8.52
C THR A 120 4.53 14.41 8.32
N THR A 121 3.29 14.01 8.01
CA THR A 121 2.15 14.95 7.90
C THR A 121 1.86 15.61 9.24
N LEU A 122 1.84 14.85 10.32
CA LEU A 122 1.60 15.38 11.66
C LEU A 122 2.72 16.34 12.11
N TYR A 123 3.97 16.01 11.75
CA TYR A 123 5.11 16.91 12.01
C TYR A 123 5.00 18.24 11.24
N LYS A 124 4.49 18.22 10.00
CA LYS A 124 4.20 19.47 9.26
C LYS A 124 3.16 20.32 10.01
N ARG A 125 2.09 19.71 10.55
CA ARG A 125 1.06 20.41 11.36
C ARG A 125 1.67 20.98 12.65
N TYR A 126 2.59 20.26 13.28
CA TYR A 126 3.32 20.74 14.46
C TYR A 126 4.23 21.94 14.13
N LYS A 127 4.92 21.92 12.98
CA LYS A 127 5.69 23.09 12.53
C LYS A 127 4.80 24.32 12.34
N GLU A 128 3.68 24.18 11.64
CA GLU A 128 2.71 25.26 11.45
C GLU A 128 2.19 25.82 12.79
N TYR A 129 1.93 24.94 13.76
CA TYR A 129 1.58 25.33 15.11
C TYR A 129 2.69 26.17 15.79
N LYS A 130 3.95 25.75 15.69
CA LYS A 130 5.08 26.49 16.25
C LYS A 130 5.25 27.85 15.59
N GLU A 131 5.17 27.91 14.28
CA GLU A 131 5.25 29.15 13.51
C GLU A 131 4.10 30.11 13.85
N ALA A 132 2.87 29.61 13.95
CA ALA A 132 1.72 30.39 14.38
C ALA A 132 1.89 30.96 15.80
N LYS A 133 2.41 30.16 16.74
CA LYS A 133 2.70 30.59 18.10
C LYS A 133 3.77 31.68 18.16
N GLN A 134 4.83 31.56 17.36
CA GLN A 134 5.88 32.57 17.24
C GLN A 134 5.34 33.84 16.61
N TYR A 135 4.53 33.75 15.57
CA TYR A 135 3.90 34.88 14.92
C TYR A 135 3.03 35.68 15.93
N LEU A 136 2.20 35.00 16.72
CA LEU A 136 1.33 35.66 17.72
C LEU A 136 2.09 36.33 18.88
N ALA A 137 3.36 36.00 19.06
CA ALA A 137 4.22 36.63 20.06
C ALA A 137 4.91 37.93 19.57
N ALA A 138 4.80 38.25 18.27
CA ALA A 138 5.39 39.46 17.68
C ALA A 138 4.42 40.66 17.76
N GLU A 139 4.93 41.88 17.64
CA GLU A 139 4.14 43.10 17.58
C GLU A 139 3.81 43.51 16.13
N GLY A 140 2.75 44.27 15.91
CA GLY A 140 2.39 44.83 14.59
C GLY A 140 1.79 43.82 13.62
N LEU A 141 0.91 42.94 14.09
CA LEU A 141 0.35 41.82 13.32
C LEU A 141 -0.80 42.26 12.41
N GLU A 142 -0.87 41.67 11.21
CA GLU A 142 -2.05 41.76 10.34
C GLU A 142 -3.20 40.97 10.95
N GLU A 143 -4.38 41.58 11.08
CA GLU A 143 -5.54 41.00 11.78
C GLU A 143 -6.00 39.66 11.13
N GLU A 144 -6.07 39.58 9.80
CA GLU A 144 -6.50 38.34 9.10
C GLU A 144 -5.55 37.17 9.41
N LYS A 145 -4.25 37.41 9.36
CA LYS A 145 -3.23 36.39 9.65
C LYS A 145 -3.17 36.02 11.12
N LYS A 146 -3.44 36.98 12.00
CA LYS A 146 -3.55 36.77 13.45
C LYS A 146 -4.73 35.85 13.79
N GLU A 147 -5.90 36.08 13.18
CA GLU A 147 -7.07 35.21 13.36
C GLU A 147 -6.76 33.75 12.94
N PHE A 148 -6.14 33.56 11.76
CA PHE A 148 -5.75 32.22 11.27
C PHE A 148 -4.73 31.56 12.20
N CYS A 149 -3.71 32.29 12.66
CA CYS A 149 -2.71 31.75 13.60
C CYS A 149 -3.34 31.41 14.95
N THR A 150 -4.28 32.22 15.45
CA THR A 150 -5.03 31.91 16.65
C THR A 150 -5.84 30.63 16.52
N HIS A 151 -6.53 30.44 15.40
CA HIS A 151 -7.25 29.22 15.10
C HIS A 151 -6.32 28.00 15.12
N ILE A 152 -5.12 28.08 14.50
CA ILE A 152 -4.13 27.00 14.52
C ILE A 152 -3.72 26.66 15.95
N VAL A 153 -3.36 27.67 16.76
CA VAL A 153 -2.87 27.45 18.14
C VAL A 153 -3.94 26.82 19.03
N GLN A 154 -5.18 27.26 18.90
CA GLN A 154 -6.30 26.73 19.68
C GLN A 154 -6.71 25.32 19.28
N THR A 155 -6.64 24.98 17.99
CA THR A 155 -7.19 23.70 17.48
C THR A 155 -6.15 22.59 17.43
N PHE A 156 -4.85 22.89 17.30
CA PHE A 156 -3.80 21.88 17.15
C PHE A 156 -3.82 20.76 18.20
N PRO A 157 -3.85 21.03 19.53
CA PRO A 157 -3.80 19.96 20.52
C PRO A 157 -5.01 19.03 20.39
N ARG A 158 -6.20 19.59 20.24
CA ARG A 158 -7.44 18.85 20.10
C ARG A 158 -7.45 18.01 18.81
N TYR A 159 -7.11 18.60 17.67
CA TYR A 159 -7.11 17.91 16.37
C TYR A 159 -6.06 16.81 16.31
N THR A 160 -4.90 17.02 16.92
CA THR A 160 -3.85 15.99 17.03
C THR A 160 -4.32 14.81 17.85
N ILE A 161 -4.87 15.04 19.06
CA ILE A 161 -5.38 13.95 19.91
C ILE A 161 -6.50 13.19 19.22
N GLN A 162 -7.47 13.89 18.61
CA GLN A 162 -8.57 13.26 17.89
C GLN A 162 -8.07 12.42 16.71
N THR A 163 -7.05 12.91 15.99
CA THR A 163 -6.45 12.18 14.87
C THR A 163 -5.73 10.93 15.35
N LEU A 164 -4.97 10.99 16.44
CA LEU A 164 -4.29 9.84 17.02
C LEU A 164 -5.28 8.79 17.53
N LEU A 165 -6.32 9.21 18.25
CA LEU A 165 -7.37 8.29 18.73
C LEU A 165 -8.13 7.64 17.56
N PHE A 166 -8.43 8.42 16.52
CA PHE A 166 -9.03 7.89 15.29
C PHE A 166 -8.12 6.85 14.64
N CYS A 167 -6.82 7.10 14.58
CA CYS A 167 -5.85 6.15 14.02
C CYS A 167 -5.74 4.87 14.84
N VAL A 168 -5.85 4.91 16.17
CA VAL A 168 -5.91 3.69 17.00
C VAL A 168 -7.11 2.83 16.56
N GLY A 169 -8.28 3.43 16.36
CA GLY A 169 -9.46 2.70 15.85
C GLY A 169 -9.24 2.13 14.46
N PHE A 170 -8.78 2.94 13.53
CA PHE A 170 -8.76 2.59 12.11
C PHE A 170 -7.49 1.85 11.64
N PHE A 171 -6.37 1.92 12.36
CA PHE A 171 -5.13 1.21 11.99
C PHE A 171 -4.75 0.08 12.94
N LEU A 172 -5.44 -0.08 14.09
CA LEU A 172 -5.24 -1.22 14.98
C LEU A 172 -6.52 -2.05 15.13
N ILE A 173 -7.63 -1.46 15.61
CA ILE A 173 -8.85 -2.21 15.96
C ILE A 173 -9.56 -2.74 14.71
N ILE A 174 -9.87 -1.87 13.74
CA ILE A 174 -10.58 -2.25 12.51
C ILE A 174 -9.78 -3.26 11.67
N PRO A 175 -8.47 -3.08 11.41
CA PRO A 175 -7.66 -4.10 10.75
C PRO A 175 -7.63 -5.44 11.47
N ALA A 176 -7.55 -5.45 12.80
CA ALA A 176 -7.61 -6.68 13.59
C ALA A 176 -8.97 -7.39 13.43
N ILE A 177 -10.06 -6.64 13.45
CA ILE A 177 -11.41 -7.19 13.20
C ILE A 177 -11.51 -7.77 11.79
N ILE A 178 -11.06 -7.03 10.75
CA ILE A 178 -11.08 -7.51 9.36
C ILE A 178 -10.24 -8.78 9.24
N TYR A 179 -9.06 -8.82 9.85
CA TYR A 179 -8.18 -9.97 9.83
C TYR A 179 -8.84 -11.20 10.48
N LEU A 180 -9.45 -11.05 11.65
CA LEU A 180 -10.16 -12.15 12.33
C LEU A 180 -11.38 -12.61 11.53
N LEU A 181 -12.15 -11.67 10.97
CA LEU A 181 -13.31 -12.00 10.13
C LEU A 181 -12.91 -12.74 8.85
N SER A 182 -11.70 -12.54 8.33
CA SER A 182 -11.21 -13.29 7.16
C SER A 182 -11.08 -14.80 7.40
N TYR A 183 -11.00 -15.23 8.66
CA TYR A 183 -11.02 -16.64 9.05
C TYR A 183 -12.42 -17.23 9.25
N LEU A 184 -13.48 -16.42 9.10
CA LEU A 184 -14.85 -16.92 9.27
C LEU A 184 -15.19 -18.13 8.37
N PRO A 185 -14.82 -18.16 7.07
CA PRO A 185 -15.05 -19.34 6.25
C PRO A 185 -14.32 -20.59 6.76
N TYR A 186 -13.14 -20.43 7.34
CA TYR A 186 -12.38 -21.51 7.96
C TYR A 186 -13.08 -22.05 9.22
N LEU A 187 -13.56 -21.16 10.07
CA LEU A 187 -14.29 -21.54 11.30
C LEU A 187 -15.64 -22.19 11.01
N LEU A 188 -16.28 -21.84 9.88
CA LEU A 188 -17.58 -22.38 9.46
C LEU A 188 -17.47 -23.60 8.54
N CYS A 189 -16.28 -24.17 8.39
CA CYS A 189 -16.08 -25.37 7.55
C CYS A 189 -16.91 -26.55 8.09
N ALA A 190 -17.82 -27.07 7.27
CA ALA A 190 -18.75 -28.13 7.67
C ALA A 190 -18.08 -29.50 7.90
N GLU A 191 -16.97 -29.77 7.24
CA GLU A 191 -16.27 -31.07 7.32
C GLU A 191 -15.50 -31.25 8.63
N LYS A 192 -15.02 -30.16 9.23
CA LYS A 192 -14.28 -30.15 10.49
C LYS A 192 -14.55 -28.83 11.24
N PRO A 193 -15.11 -28.92 12.45
CA PRO A 193 -15.32 -27.72 13.26
C PRO A 193 -13.97 -27.19 13.77
N TYR A 194 -13.52 -26.06 13.20
CA TYR A 194 -12.35 -25.35 13.67
C TYR A 194 -12.72 -24.34 14.76
N THR A 195 -11.79 -24.08 15.66
CA THR A 195 -11.96 -23.17 16.80
C THR A 195 -11.04 -21.93 16.65
N LEU A 196 -11.23 -20.95 17.51
CA LEU A 196 -10.31 -19.79 17.58
C LEU A 196 -8.88 -20.21 17.96
N ALA A 197 -8.72 -21.31 18.73
CA ALA A 197 -7.40 -21.86 19.03
C ALA A 197 -6.70 -22.39 17.75
N ASP A 198 -7.46 -22.98 16.82
CA ASP A 198 -6.92 -23.41 15.54
C ASP A 198 -6.49 -22.23 14.68
N VAL A 199 -7.24 -21.13 14.70
CA VAL A 199 -6.81 -19.86 14.01
C VAL A 199 -5.49 -19.37 14.58
N TRP A 200 -5.31 -19.39 15.90
CA TRP A 200 -4.02 -19.04 16.52
C TRP A 200 -2.91 -20.01 16.13
N GLY A 201 -3.20 -21.29 16.11
CA GLY A 201 -2.28 -22.34 15.61
C GLY A 201 -1.80 -22.07 14.19
N VAL A 202 -2.70 -21.64 13.29
CA VAL A 202 -2.35 -21.25 11.92
C VAL A 202 -1.36 -20.08 11.90
N GLN A 203 -1.53 -19.06 12.78
CA GLN A 203 -0.58 -17.93 12.86
C GLN A 203 0.81 -18.41 13.25
N THR A 204 0.88 -19.22 14.30
CA THR A 204 2.15 -19.79 14.79
C THR A 204 2.82 -20.65 13.73
N TYR A 205 2.02 -21.48 13.03
CA TYR A 205 2.52 -22.30 11.92
C TYR A 205 3.11 -21.42 10.80
N MET A 206 2.38 -20.40 10.34
CA MET A 206 2.86 -19.50 9.29
C MET A 206 4.15 -18.78 9.70
N PHE A 207 4.22 -18.29 10.93
CA PHE A 207 5.43 -17.64 11.45
C PHE A 207 6.62 -18.58 11.47
N ASN A 208 6.46 -19.79 12.02
CA ASN A 208 7.52 -20.80 12.10
C ASN A 208 7.95 -21.26 10.70
N TYR A 209 7.00 -21.48 9.79
CA TYR A 209 7.30 -21.84 8.41
C TYR A 209 8.19 -20.80 7.74
N HIS A 210 7.86 -19.52 7.82
CA HIS A 210 8.64 -18.47 7.18
C HIS A 210 9.97 -18.18 7.87
N SER A 211 10.06 -18.34 9.19
CA SER A 211 11.30 -18.12 9.95
C SER A 211 12.31 -19.26 9.81
N GLN A 212 11.85 -20.47 9.51
CA GLN A 212 12.68 -21.67 9.44
C GLN A 212 12.85 -22.20 8.01
N LEU A 213 12.33 -21.48 7.01
CA LEU A 213 12.39 -21.91 5.62
C LEU A 213 13.84 -21.91 5.11
N THR A 214 14.41 -23.10 4.92
CA THR A 214 15.75 -23.32 4.35
C THR A 214 15.73 -23.84 2.92
N ALA A 215 14.53 -24.10 2.37
CA ALA A 215 14.36 -24.59 1.01
C ALA A 215 14.91 -23.59 -0.01
N THR A 216 15.71 -24.08 -0.94
CA THR A 216 16.26 -23.30 -2.05
C THR A 216 15.50 -23.59 -3.34
N HIS A 217 15.47 -22.62 -4.23
CA HIS A 217 14.90 -22.77 -5.55
C HIS A 217 15.89 -22.33 -6.63
N PRO A 218 16.04 -23.03 -7.77
CA PRO A 218 17.00 -22.67 -8.82
C PRO A 218 16.85 -21.23 -9.34
N PHE A 219 15.63 -20.69 -9.29
CA PHE A 219 15.31 -19.33 -9.71
C PHE A 219 15.17 -18.33 -8.54
N GLN A 220 15.57 -18.70 -7.31
CA GLN A 220 15.57 -17.74 -6.21
C GLN A 220 16.56 -16.60 -6.50
N SER A 221 16.22 -15.41 -6.01
CA SER A 221 17.05 -14.22 -6.15
C SER A 221 17.08 -13.43 -4.84
N PRO A 222 18.24 -12.88 -4.42
CA PRO A 222 18.32 -11.94 -3.32
C PRO A 222 17.53 -10.66 -3.61
N TRP A 223 17.04 -10.01 -2.57
CA TRP A 223 16.19 -8.81 -2.68
C TRP A 223 16.82 -7.65 -3.48
N TYR A 224 18.13 -7.50 -3.42
CA TYR A 224 18.87 -6.45 -4.14
C TYR A 224 18.92 -6.67 -5.66
N GLN A 225 18.59 -7.87 -6.13
CA GLN A 225 18.48 -8.18 -7.56
C GLN A 225 17.11 -7.82 -8.15
N TRP A 226 16.09 -7.66 -7.30
CA TRP A 226 14.71 -7.40 -7.75
C TRP A 226 14.55 -6.09 -8.51
N PRO A 227 15.12 -4.95 -8.07
CA PRO A 227 15.01 -3.70 -8.83
C PRO A 227 15.57 -3.77 -10.24
N LEU A 228 16.55 -4.63 -10.47
CA LEU A 228 17.22 -4.83 -11.77
C LEU A 228 16.62 -5.99 -12.57
N MET A 229 15.71 -6.77 -11.95
CA MET A 229 15.11 -7.99 -12.53
C MET A 229 16.15 -8.95 -13.12
N ILE A 230 17.21 -9.24 -12.37
CA ILE A 230 18.29 -10.11 -12.83
C ILE A 230 17.78 -11.52 -13.13
N ARG A 231 16.74 -11.98 -12.39
CA ARG A 231 16.07 -13.25 -12.62
C ARG A 231 14.55 -13.08 -12.69
N PRO A 232 13.85 -13.73 -13.64
CA PRO A 232 12.40 -13.76 -13.66
C PRO A 232 11.86 -14.62 -12.50
N ILE A 233 10.61 -14.39 -12.12
CA ILE A 233 9.88 -15.32 -11.26
C ILE A 233 9.37 -16.44 -12.15
N TYR A 234 9.81 -17.67 -11.89
CA TYR A 234 9.46 -18.84 -12.69
C TYR A 234 8.37 -19.64 -12.00
N TYR A 235 7.22 -19.79 -12.65
CA TYR A 235 6.03 -20.42 -12.05
C TYR A 235 5.76 -21.83 -12.56
N TYR A 236 6.09 -22.12 -13.80
CA TYR A 236 5.72 -23.38 -14.42
C TYR A 236 6.65 -23.79 -15.56
N ALA A 237 7.01 -25.05 -15.58
CA ALA A 237 7.60 -25.74 -16.73
C ALA A 237 6.68 -26.86 -17.18
N GLY A 238 6.36 -26.92 -18.46
CA GLY A 238 5.61 -28.05 -19.05
C GLY A 238 6.43 -29.31 -19.03
N ALA A 239 5.80 -30.43 -18.64
CA ALA A 239 6.37 -31.78 -18.74
C ALA A 239 5.83 -32.50 -19.99
N ASN A 240 6.55 -33.53 -20.44
CA ASN A 240 6.14 -34.42 -21.52
C ASN A 240 5.82 -33.71 -22.85
N LEU A 241 6.67 -32.73 -23.22
CA LEU A 241 6.57 -32.05 -24.51
C LEU A 241 7.43 -32.78 -25.58
N PRO A 242 7.07 -32.70 -26.88
CA PRO A 242 7.91 -33.16 -27.96
C PRO A 242 9.30 -32.49 -27.93
N GLU A 243 10.30 -33.18 -28.50
CA GLU A 243 11.66 -32.62 -28.60
C GLU A 243 11.66 -31.23 -29.26
N GLY A 244 12.42 -30.31 -28.70
CA GLY A 244 12.52 -28.91 -29.15
C GLY A 244 11.37 -28.00 -28.72
N MET A 245 10.36 -28.49 -28.00
CA MET A 245 9.28 -27.67 -27.46
C MET A 245 9.48 -27.35 -25.98
N MET A 246 9.28 -26.08 -25.62
CA MET A 246 9.24 -25.60 -24.21
C MET A 246 7.91 -24.92 -23.94
N ARG A 247 7.32 -25.22 -22.80
CA ARG A 247 6.15 -24.50 -22.28
C ARG A 247 6.47 -24.01 -20.87
N SER A 248 6.45 -22.71 -20.67
CA SER A 248 6.75 -22.14 -19.37
C SER A 248 5.85 -20.93 -19.05
N ILE A 249 5.69 -20.64 -17.77
CA ILE A 249 5.11 -19.39 -17.27
C ILE A 249 6.17 -18.73 -16.40
N ALA A 250 6.63 -17.55 -16.83
CA ALA A 250 7.56 -16.72 -16.08
C ALA A 250 7.03 -15.29 -16.04
N ALA A 251 7.20 -14.61 -14.90
CA ALA A 251 6.87 -13.21 -14.74
C ALA A 251 8.15 -12.40 -14.61
N PHE A 252 8.28 -11.42 -15.46
CA PHE A 252 9.29 -10.35 -15.33
C PHE A 252 8.70 -9.05 -15.86
N GLY A 253 9.13 -7.93 -15.30
CA GLY A 253 8.66 -6.64 -15.75
C GLY A 253 9.33 -6.22 -17.08
N ASN A 254 8.81 -5.17 -17.68
CA ASN A 254 9.44 -4.55 -18.85
C ASN A 254 10.76 -3.91 -18.43
N PRO A 255 11.94 -4.33 -18.95
CA PRO A 255 13.25 -3.79 -18.55
C PRO A 255 13.34 -2.28 -18.71
N ALA A 256 12.79 -1.72 -19.80
CA ALA A 256 12.81 -0.27 -20.02
C ALA A 256 12.06 0.49 -18.91
N VAL A 257 10.94 -0.04 -18.42
CA VAL A 257 10.16 0.57 -17.33
C VAL A 257 10.88 0.41 -15.99
N TRP A 258 11.40 -0.77 -15.70
CA TRP A 258 12.01 -1.08 -14.41
C TRP A 258 13.36 -0.39 -14.24
N TRP A 259 14.24 -0.42 -15.25
CA TRP A 259 15.56 0.20 -15.15
C TRP A 259 15.49 1.72 -15.14
N THR A 260 14.62 2.30 -15.96
CA THR A 260 14.39 3.76 -15.92
C THR A 260 13.70 4.17 -14.63
N GLY A 261 12.78 3.35 -14.09
CA GLY A 261 12.17 3.56 -12.80
C GLY A 261 13.18 3.53 -11.65
N PHE A 262 14.09 2.56 -11.66
CA PHE A 262 15.17 2.46 -10.67
C PHE A 262 16.10 3.69 -10.73
N ALA A 263 16.53 4.07 -11.92
CA ALA A 263 17.33 5.29 -12.10
C ALA A 263 16.59 6.55 -11.64
N SER A 264 15.29 6.64 -11.90
CA SER A 264 14.45 7.76 -11.46
C SER A 264 14.33 7.83 -9.91
N VAL A 265 14.21 6.68 -9.23
CA VAL A 265 14.22 6.64 -7.75
C VAL A 265 15.54 7.16 -7.20
N ILE A 266 16.67 6.73 -7.77
CA ILE A 266 18.00 7.21 -7.37
C ILE A 266 18.10 8.73 -7.59
N ALA A 267 17.68 9.23 -8.75
CA ALA A 267 17.67 10.67 -9.03
C ALA A 267 16.81 11.46 -8.03
N CYS A 268 15.62 10.96 -7.68
CA CYS A 268 14.77 11.59 -6.66
C CYS A 268 15.45 11.63 -5.28
N LEU A 269 16.15 10.57 -4.88
CA LEU A 269 16.88 10.57 -3.61
C LEU A 269 18.00 11.63 -3.57
N PHE A 270 18.74 11.79 -4.66
CA PHE A 270 19.75 12.86 -4.78
C PHE A 270 19.15 14.26 -4.78
N MET A 271 17.94 14.45 -5.31
CA MET A 271 17.24 15.74 -5.29
C MET A 271 16.66 16.11 -3.91
N LEU A 272 16.52 15.14 -3.02
CA LEU A 272 15.99 15.33 -1.65
C LEU A 272 17.12 15.52 -0.61
N ALA A 273 18.34 15.12 -0.94
CA ALA A 273 19.54 15.30 -0.10
C ALA A 273 20.13 16.69 -0.28
#